data_60d40ad4627067294de2e489cb4d3e99
#
_entry.id   60d40ad4627067294de2e489cb4d3e99
#
_cell.length_a   1.000
_cell.length_b   1.000
_cell.length_c   1.000
_cell.angle_alpha   90.00
_cell.angle_beta   90.00
_cell.angle_gamma   90.00
#
_symmetry.space_group_name_H-M   'P 1'
#
loop_
_entity.id
_entity.type
_entity.pdbx_description
1 polymer ?
#
loop_
_entity_poly.entity_id
_entity_poly.type
_entity_poly.pdbx_seq_one_letter_code
_entity_poly.pdbx_strand_id
1 'polypeptide(L)'
;MYKSLVKYLSFSYLFLLCFLVSAENLKLSNMDTLKMPLPLPYNGVVYSAVEIDNFIDKTIDDFKQPVIVFGGNWCPDCRIFSGVIELPSINKFFKENYRIMYVDVGRYEINMNLMSYFDIPEEEGVPRVLVFDKQRKILNNSSTKEWTTARDREHQEIFDYFQKLAE
;
A
#
# COMPACT_ATOMS: atom_id res chain seq x y z
N MET A 1 -66.74 -15.89 7.55
CA MET A 1 -65.70 -15.59 6.56
C MET A 1 -64.67 -14.67 7.17
N TYR A 2 -63.76 -15.20 8.00
CA TYR A 2 -62.65 -14.42 8.59
C TYR A 2 -61.57 -15.39 9.12
N LYS A 3 -60.92 -16.15 8.26
CA LYS A 3 -59.78 -17.00 8.60
C LYS A 3 -58.89 -17.16 7.34
N SER A 4 -58.11 -16.16 6.96
CA SER A 4 -57.05 -16.38 5.98
C SER A 4 -56.16 -15.13 5.76
N LEU A 5 -55.69 -14.46 6.81
CA LEU A 5 -54.82 -13.28 6.65
C LEU A 5 -53.63 -13.19 7.66
N VAL A 6 -53.31 -14.27 8.35
CA VAL A 6 -52.27 -14.26 9.40
C VAL A 6 -51.06 -15.18 9.04
N LYS A 7 -50.97 -15.70 7.82
CA LYS A 7 -49.89 -16.66 7.49
C LYS A 7 -48.72 -16.13 6.64
N TYR A 8 -48.67 -14.84 6.32
CA TYR A 8 -47.59 -14.29 5.46
C TYR A 8 -46.68 -13.26 6.13
N LEU A 9 -46.74 -13.06 7.44
CA LEU A 9 -45.95 -12.06 8.16
C LEU A 9 -44.77 -12.64 8.97
N SER A 10 -44.50 -13.95 8.91
CA SER A 10 -43.42 -14.54 9.71
C SER A 10 -42.20 -15.05 8.90
N PHE A 11 -42.13 -14.80 7.58
CA PHE A 11 -41.06 -15.31 6.75
C PHE A 11 -40.05 -14.25 6.26
N SER A 12 -40.21 -12.98 6.67
CA SER A 12 -39.37 -11.88 6.20
C SER A 12 -38.32 -11.38 7.22
N TYR A 13 -38.17 -12.03 8.36
CA TYR A 13 -37.27 -11.56 9.44
C TYR A 13 -36.00 -12.39 9.61
N LEU A 14 -35.70 -13.31 8.68
CA LEU A 14 -34.57 -14.25 8.83
C LEU A 14 -33.41 -14.00 7.85
N PHE A 15 -33.31 -12.84 7.23
CA PHE A 15 -32.27 -12.62 6.22
C PHE A 15 -31.43 -11.35 6.41
N LEU A 16 -31.30 -10.85 7.66
CA LEU A 16 -30.40 -9.71 7.91
C LEU A 16 -29.50 -9.98 9.13
N LEU A 17 -28.93 -11.19 9.23
CA LEU A 17 -27.67 -11.37 9.92
C LEU A 17 -26.56 -11.10 8.91
N CYS A 18 -26.33 -9.82 8.61
CA CYS A 18 -25.10 -9.37 7.97
C CYS A 18 -23.97 -9.73 8.94
N PHE A 19 -23.27 -10.82 8.64
CA PHE A 19 -22.02 -11.18 9.33
C PHE A 19 -21.08 -10.00 9.16
N LEU A 20 -20.93 -9.18 10.18
CA LEU A 20 -19.77 -8.32 10.35
C LEU A 20 -18.60 -9.28 10.61
N VAL A 21 -18.05 -9.86 9.54
CA VAL A 21 -16.75 -10.49 9.58
C VAL A 21 -15.79 -9.33 9.75
N SER A 22 -15.42 -9.03 10.99
CA SER A 22 -14.27 -8.20 11.27
C SER A 22 -13.08 -8.94 10.65
N ALA A 23 -12.55 -8.42 9.55
CA ALA A 23 -11.33 -8.95 8.97
C ALA A 23 -10.22 -8.77 10.04
N GLU A 24 -9.82 -9.87 10.64
CA GLU A 24 -8.71 -9.87 11.60
C GLU A 24 -7.43 -9.55 10.82
N ASN A 25 -6.64 -8.57 11.28
CA ASN A 25 -5.41 -8.20 10.63
C ASN A 25 -4.46 -9.40 10.58
N LEU A 26 -3.91 -9.65 9.40
CA LEU A 26 -2.91 -10.68 9.20
C LEU A 26 -1.68 -10.37 10.05
N LYS A 27 -1.10 -11.39 10.67
CA LYS A 27 0.10 -11.27 11.49
C LYS A 27 1.30 -11.91 10.81
N LEU A 28 2.47 -11.33 11.05
CA LEU A 28 3.72 -11.93 10.63
C LEU A 28 3.92 -13.27 11.34
N SER A 29 4.51 -14.21 10.63
CA SER A 29 4.89 -15.53 11.13
C SER A 29 6.38 -15.59 11.48
N ASN A 30 6.81 -16.65 12.11
CA ASN A 30 8.24 -16.90 12.38
C ASN A 30 9.08 -17.07 11.09
N MET A 31 8.44 -17.24 9.94
CA MET A 31 9.11 -17.31 8.63
C MET A 31 9.38 -15.94 8.02
N ASP A 32 8.76 -14.89 8.57
CA ASP A 32 8.87 -13.51 8.09
C ASP A 32 10.08 -12.82 8.72
N THR A 33 11.28 -13.23 8.29
CA THR A 33 12.54 -12.65 8.73
C THR A 33 13.24 -11.95 7.58
N LEU A 34 13.84 -10.79 7.86
CA LEU A 34 14.64 -10.08 6.87
C LEU A 34 15.80 -10.93 6.38
N LYS A 35 15.95 -10.99 5.07
CA LYS A 35 17.08 -11.68 4.42
C LYS A 35 18.19 -10.68 4.12
N MET A 36 19.43 -11.11 4.35
CA MET A 36 20.59 -10.32 3.98
C MET A 36 21.25 -10.89 2.71
N PRO A 37 21.78 -10.05 1.80
CA PRO A 37 21.74 -8.59 1.85
C PRO A 37 20.33 -8.04 1.59
N LEU A 38 20.02 -6.86 2.16
CA LEU A 38 18.75 -6.18 1.91
C LEU A 38 18.59 -5.80 0.41
N PRO A 39 17.35 -5.74 -0.11
CA PRO A 39 17.07 -5.39 -1.50
C PRO A 39 17.67 -4.06 -1.93
N LEU A 40 17.90 -3.92 -3.24
CA LEU A 40 18.34 -2.70 -3.91
C LEU A 40 17.37 -2.39 -5.07
N PRO A 41 16.12 -2.00 -4.79
CA PRO A 41 15.07 -1.90 -5.82
C PRO A 41 15.17 -0.65 -6.70
N TYR A 42 15.97 0.32 -6.33
CA TYR A 42 16.11 1.59 -7.05
C TYR A 42 17.16 1.47 -8.15
N ASN A 43 16.84 1.88 -9.37
CA ASN A 43 17.61 1.57 -10.57
C ASN A 43 18.10 2.80 -11.36
N GLY A 44 17.94 4.03 -10.82
CA GLY A 44 18.37 5.27 -11.44
C GLY A 44 17.55 5.72 -12.65
N VAL A 45 16.41 5.08 -12.95
CA VAL A 45 15.55 5.49 -14.06
C VAL A 45 14.89 6.83 -13.74
N VAL A 46 14.95 7.76 -14.73
CA VAL A 46 14.24 9.04 -14.69
C VAL A 46 12.89 8.86 -15.36
N TYR A 47 11.82 9.09 -14.62
CA TYR A 47 10.45 8.93 -15.11
C TYR A 47 9.82 10.28 -15.47
N SER A 48 9.02 10.30 -16.52
CA SER A 48 8.07 11.37 -16.80
C SER A 48 6.77 11.18 -16.00
N ALA A 49 5.99 12.25 -15.83
CA ALA A 49 4.66 12.16 -15.21
C ALA A 49 3.74 11.20 -15.99
N VAL A 50 3.86 11.16 -17.33
CA VAL A 50 3.07 10.24 -18.17
C VAL A 50 3.38 8.77 -17.87
N GLU A 51 4.64 8.42 -17.64
CA GLU A 51 5.01 7.03 -17.29
C GLU A 51 4.48 6.64 -15.91
N ILE A 52 4.48 7.58 -14.98
CA ILE A 52 3.88 7.39 -13.65
C ILE A 52 2.36 7.20 -13.77
N ASP A 53 1.67 8.05 -14.55
CA ASP A 53 0.24 7.92 -14.80
C ASP A 53 -0.11 6.58 -15.45
N ASN A 54 0.66 6.16 -16.45
CA ASN A 54 0.47 4.85 -17.10
C ASN A 54 0.64 3.69 -16.13
N PHE A 55 1.59 3.78 -15.17
CA PHE A 55 1.75 2.78 -14.13
C PHE A 55 0.52 2.73 -13.22
N ILE A 56 0.03 3.91 -12.79
CA ILE A 56 -1.16 4.02 -11.93
C ILE A 56 -2.37 3.41 -12.64
N ASP A 57 -2.66 3.84 -13.87
CA ASP A 57 -3.82 3.39 -14.63
C ASP A 57 -3.79 1.88 -14.88
N LYS A 58 -2.65 1.36 -15.35
CA LYS A 58 -2.49 -0.08 -15.58
C LYS A 58 -2.63 -0.89 -14.30
N THR A 59 -2.21 -0.35 -13.15
CA THR A 59 -2.36 -1.04 -11.87
C THR A 59 -3.81 -1.13 -11.46
N ILE A 60 -4.57 -0.04 -11.66
CA ILE A 60 -6.02 0.02 -11.38
C ILE A 60 -6.79 -0.91 -12.32
N ASP A 61 -6.45 -0.93 -13.60
CA ASP A 61 -7.05 -1.82 -14.61
C ASP A 61 -6.84 -3.31 -14.24
N ASP A 62 -5.72 -3.63 -13.58
CA ASP A 62 -5.43 -4.95 -13.03
C ASP A 62 -6.10 -5.20 -11.66
N PHE A 63 -7.04 -4.35 -11.26
CA PHE A 63 -7.79 -4.41 -9.99
C PHE A 63 -6.92 -4.32 -8.73
N LYS A 64 -5.77 -3.65 -8.80
CA LYS A 64 -4.85 -3.43 -7.67
C LYS A 64 -4.71 -1.96 -7.35
N GLN A 65 -4.28 -1.68 -6.11
CA GLN A 65 -3.95 -0.33 -5.69
C GLN A 65 -2.49 0.01 -6.04
N PRO A 66 -2.23 1.16 -6.68
CA PRO A 66 -0.86 1.61 -6.92
C PRO A 66 -0.16 2.05 -5.63
N VAL A 67 1.13 1.69 -5.52
CA VAL A 67 2.03 2.21 -4.50
C VAL A 67 3.27 2.75 -5.18
N ILE A 68 3.60 4.01 -4.92
CA ILE A 68 4.84 4.64 -5.40
C ILE A 68 5.74 4.93 -4.21
N VAL A 69 7.00 4.50 -4.30
CA VAL A 69 7.98 4.68 -3.23
C VAL A 69 9.18 5.43 -3.78
N PHE A 70 9.30 6.69 -3.42
CA PHE A 70 10.48 7.48 -3.69
C PHE A 70 11.58 7.15 -2.67
N GLY A 71 12.79 6.93 -3.16
CA GLY A 71 13.91 6.57 -2.29
C GLY A 71 15.21 6.33 -3.04
N GLY A 72 16.13 5.62 -2.41
CA GLY A 72 17.41 5.28 -3.02
C GLY A 72 18.11 4.12 -2.27
N ASN A 73 18.94 3.37 -3.00
CA ASN A 73 19.66 2.23 -2.42
C ASN A 73 20.70 2.61 -1.35
N TRP A 74 21.06 3.89 -1.27
CA TRP A 74 21.93 4.45 -0.24
C TRP A 74 21.22 4.67 1.10
N CYS A 75 19.89 4.71 1.11
CA CYS A 75 19.07 5.00 2.27
C CYS A 75 18.79 3.72 3.08
N PRO A 76 19.21 3.61 4.33
CA PRO A 76 18.96 2.41 5.14
C PRO A 76 17.47 2.13 5.36
N ASP A 77 16.66 3.16 5.64
CA ASP A 77 15.22 3.01 5.84
C ASP A 77 14.49 2.53 4.58
N CYS A 78 14.92 3.01 3.41
CA CYS A 78 14.39 2.56 2.12
C CYS A 78 14.66 1.07 1.89
N ARG A 79 15.85 0.61 2.27
CA ARG A 79 16.23 -0.81 2.13
C ARG A 79 15.53 -1.70 3.13
N ILE A 80 15.38 -1.26 4.38
CA ILE A 80 14.59 -1.98 5.39
C ILE A 80 13.13 -2.05 4.94
N PHE A 81 12.53 -0.93 4.53
CA PHE A 81 11.16 -0.88 4.02
C PHE A 81 10.95 -1.88 2.88
N SER A 82 11.82 -1.85 1.85
CA SER A 82 11.73 -2.81 0.72
C SER A 82 11.90 -4.26 1.19
N GLY A 83 12.83 -4.52 2.12
CA GLY A 83 13.04 -5.86 2.68
C GLY A 83 11.82 -6.38 3.42
N VAL A 84 11.13 -5.51 4.16
CA VAL A 84 9.88 -5.86 4.85
C VAL A 84 8.77 -6.19 3.85
N ILE A 85 8.64 -5.43 2.75
CA ILE A 85 7.66 -5.73 1.68
C ILE A 85 7.93 -7.11 1.04
N GLU A 86 9.17 -7.59 1.03
CA GLU A 86 9.53 -8.91 0.49
C GLU A 86 9.34 -10.06 1.48
N LEU A 87 8.97 -9.81 2.74
CA LEU A 87 8.65 -10.88 3.70
C LEU A 87 7.50 -11.75 3.17
N PRO A 88 7.56 -13.09 3.33
CA PRO A 88 6.62 -14.00 2.68
C PRO A 88 5.13 -13.64 2.85
N SER A 89 4.72 -13.34 4.08
CA SER A 89 3.31 -12.98 4.37
C SER A 89 2.93 -11.64 3.75
N ILE A 90 3.81 -10.64 3.83
CA ILE A 90 3.57 -9.31 3.26
C ILE A 90 3.60 -9.35 1.74
N ASN A 91 4.58 -10.04 1.15
CA ASN A 91 4.71 -10.16 -0.30
C ASN A 91 3.48 -10.84 -0.94
N LYS A 92 2.93 -11.87 -0.26
CA LYS A 92 1.69 -12.51 -0.70
C LYS A 92 0.55 -11.48 -0.71
N PHE A 93 0.34 -10.76 0.39
CA PHE A 93 -0.69 -9.73 0.52
C PHE A 93 -0.52 -8.61 -0.52
N PHE A 94 0.73 -8.15 -0.74
CA PHE A 94 1.02 -7.13 -1.76
C PHE A 94 0.68 -7.61 -3.18
N LYS A 95 1.02 -8.85 -3.53
CA LYS A 95 0.69 -9.42 -4.84
C LYS A 95 -0.81 -9.50 -5.11
N GLU A 96 -1.60 -9.65 -4.06
CA GLU A 96 -3.07 -9.72 -4.16
C GLU A 96 -3.70 -8.33 -4.27
N ASN A 97 -3.22 -7.34 -3.51
CA ASN A 97 -3.88 -6.05 -3.33
C ASN A 97 -3.18 -4.88 -4.02
N TYR A 98 -1.85 -4.92 -4.17
CA TYR A 98 -1.04 -3.79 -4.57
C TYR A 98 -0.14 -4.11 -5.77
N ARG A 99 0.29 -3.04 -6.44
CA ARG A 99 1.47 -3.03 -7.30
C ARG A 99 2.36 -1.89 -6.89
N ILE A 100 3.65 -2.17 -6.66
CA ILE A 100 4.62 -1.20 -6.18
C ILE A 100 5.55 -0.76 -7.31
N MET A 101 5.84 0.56 -7.35
CA MET A 101 6.87 1.17 -8.19
C MET A 101 7.88 1.89 -7.30
N TYR A 102 9.15 1.52 -7.43
CA TYR A 102 10.24 2.23 -6.77
C TYR A 102 10.79 3.31 -7.69
N VAL A 103 10.77 4.56 -7.22
CA VAL A 103 11.26 5.73 -7.94
C VAL A 103 12.55 6.21 -7.28
N ASP A 104 13.67 6.05 -7.99
CA ASP A 104 14.96 6.49 -7.50
C ASP A 104 15.05 8.02 -7.48
N VAL A 105 15.43 8.58 -6.34
CA VAL A 105 15.68 10.04 -6.23
C VAL A 105 17.16 10.41 -6.38
N GLY A 106 18.01 9.45 -6.73
CA GLY A 106 19.45 9.63 -6.67
C GLY A 106 19.87 10.04 -5.27
N ARG A 107 20.60 11.15 -5.13
CA ARG A 107 20.82 11.84 -3.85
C ARG A 107 20.03 13.15 -3.81
N TYR A 108 18.70 13.05 -4.10
CA TYR A 108 17.78 14.16 -4.30
C TYR A 108 18.07 15.00 -5.57
N GLU A 109 18.54 14.32 -6.62
CA GLU A 109 18.96 14.95 -7.88
C GLU A 109 18.06 14.60 -9.06
N ILE A 110 17.35 13.46 -8.99
CA ILE A 110 16.47 12.97 -10.05
C ILE A 110 15.07 12.69 -9.51
N ASN A 111 14.07 12.76 -10.37
CA ASN A 111 12.66 12.47 -10.07
C ASN A 111 12.02 13.32 -8.95
N MET A 112 12.71 14.34 -8.41
CA MET A 112 12.18 15.17 -7.33
C MET A 112 10.95 15.97 -7.75
N ASN A 113 10.92 16.43 -9.01
CA ASN A 113 9.77 17.12 -9.61
C ASN A 113 8.47 16.30 -9.60
N LEU A 114 8.57 14.97 -9.54
CA LEU A 114 7.40 14.10 -9.41
C LEU A 114 6.72 14.23 -8.04
N MET A 115 7.42 14.68 -7.01
CA MET A 115 6.81 14.98 -5.71
C MET A 115 5.82 16.15 -5.85
N SER A 116 6.23 17.25 -6.50
CA SER A 116 5.34 18.38 -6.79
C SER A 116 4.17 17.99 -7.70
N TYR A 117 4.38 17.04 -8.62
CA TYR A 117 3.31 16.50 -9.45
C TYR A 117 2.17 15.87 -8.61
N PHE A 118 2.50 15.34 -7.43
CA PHE A 118 1.55 14.76 -6.48
C PHE A 118 1.16 15.72 -5.33
N ASP A 119 1.42 17.00 -5.47
CA ASP A 119 1.17 18.02 -4.43
C ASP A 119 1.86 17.70 -3.09
N ILE A 120 3.00 17.00 -3.13
CA ILE A 120 3.84 16.78 -1.95
C ILE A 120 5.12 17.62 -2.03
N PRO A 121 5.63 18.12 -0.88
CA PRO A 121 6.80 18.98 -0.88
C PRO A 121 8.05 18.28 -1.44
N GLU A 122 8.79 18.97 -2.31
CA GLU A 122 10.12 18.57 -2.78
C GLU A 122 11.16 18.78 -1.67
N GLU A 123 11.15 17.94 -0.68
CA GLU A 123 12.05 18.03 0.46
C GLU A 123 12.72 16.69 0.75
N GLU A 124 13.85 16.74 1.42
CA GLU A 124 14.55 15.54 1.85
C GLU A 124 13.74 14.70 2.83
N GLY A 125 14.14 13.46 2.97
CA GLY A 125 13.49 12.46 3.82
C GLY A 125 12.79 11.39 3.00
N VAL A 126 13.45 10.25 2.90
CA VAL A 126 12.99 9.06 2.19
C VAL A 126 13.05 7.83 3.10
N PRO A 127 12.22 6.80 2.86
CA PRO A 127 11.30 6.68 1.73
C PRO A 127 10.08 7.60 1.85
N ARG A 128 9.61 8.13 0.70
CA ARG A 128 8.28 8.73 0.56
C ARG A 128 7.37 7.69 -0.06
N VAL A 129 6.31 7.34 0.62
CA VAL A 129 5.37 6.30 0.19
C VAL A 129 4.03 6.93 -0.12
N LEU A 130 3.55 6.74 -1.35
CA LEU A 130 2.23 7.15 -1.80
C LEU A 130 1.40 5.89 -2.07
N VAL A 131 0.26 5.79 -1.42
CA VAL A 131 -0.72 4.71 -1.63
C VAL A 131 -1.96 5.30 -2.27
N PHE A 132 -2.37 4.77 -3.41
CA PHE A 132 -3.54 5.25 -4.14
C PHE A 132 -4.73 4.31 -3.95
N ASP A 133 -5.93 4.89 -3.99
CA ASP A 133 -7.15 4.12 -4.18
C ASP A 133 -7.39 3.80 -5.68
N LYS A 134 -8.46 3.08 -5.96
CA LYS A 134 -8.87 2.72 -7.32
C LYS A 134 -9.45 3.91 -8.13
N GLN A 135 -9.61 5.08 -7.50
CA GLN A 135 -10.00 6.34 -8.12
C GLN A 135 -8.83 7.31 -8.30
N ARG A 136 -7.57 6.84 -8.15
CA ARG A 136 -6.32 7.62 -8.27
C ARG A 136 -6.11 8.65 -7.14
N LYS A 137 -6.87 8.59 -6.06
CA LYS A 137 -6.68 9.48 -4.91
C LYS A 137 -5.59 8.92 -4.00
N ILE A 138 -4.70 9.79 -3.51
CA ILE A 138 -3.70 9.42 -2.51
C ILE A 138 -4.40 9.27 -1.14
N LEU A 139 -4.34 8.07 -0.57
CA LEU A 139 -4.98 7.73 0.70
C LEU A 139 -4.22 8.25 1.91
N ASN A 140 -2.90 8.44 1.76
CA ASN A 140 -1.99 8.76 2.86
C ASN A 140 -1.27 10.12 2.67
N ASN A 141 -1.90 11.10 2.05
CA ASN A 141 -1.26 12.38 1.70
C ASN A 141 -0.61 13.09 2.91
N SER A 142 -1.19 13.00 4.10
CA SER A 142 -0.65 13.60 5.32
C SER A 142 0.49 12.79 5.98
N SER A 143 0.75 11.57 5.54
CA SER A 143 1.72 10.64 6.15
C SER A 143 2.68 9.98 5.15
N THR A 144 2.99 10.66 4.05
CA THR A 144 3.91 10.13 3.01
C THR A 144 5.31 9.87 3.55
N LYS A 145 5.71 10.53 4.65
CA LYS A 145 7.00 10.37 5.36
C LYS A 145 6.99 9.30 6.46
N GLU A 146 5.89 8.61 6.68
CA GLU A 146 5.72 7.67 7.81
C GLU A 146 6.92 6.72 7.98
N TRP A 147 7.49 6.26 6.88
CA TRP A 147 8.52 5.22 6.87
C TRP A 147 9.96 5.73 6.74
N THR A 148 10.19 7.03 6.91
CA THR A 148 11.57 7.59 6.99
C THR A 148 12.35 7.10 8.21
N THR A 149 11.69 6.40 9.12
CA THR A 149 12.25 5.74 10.31
C THR A 149 12.01 4.23 10.30
N ALA A 150 11.88 3.61 9.13
CA ALA A 150 11.51 2.19 8.98
C ALA A 150 12.46 1.23 9.72
N ARG A 151 13.74 1.58 9.87
CA ARG A 151 14.74 0.78 10.60
C ARG A 151 14.48 0.68 12.11
N ASP A 152 13.74 1.66 12.67
CA ASP A 152 13.46 1.79 14.10
C ASP A 152 12.02 1.32 14.42
N ARG A 153 11.33 0.72 13.43
CA ARG A 153 9.92 0.31 13.53
C ARG A 153 9.80 -1.22 13.51
N GLU A 154 8.76 -1.71 14.17
CA GLU A 154 8.39 -3.11 14.06
C GLU A 154 7.88 -3.44 12.65
N HIS A 155 8.31 -4.55 12.06
CA HIS A 155 7.90 -4.95 10.71
C HIS A 155 6.38 -5.12 10.58
N GLN A 156 5.72 -5.53 11.67
CA GLN A 156 4.27 -5.66 11.74
C GLN A 156 3.56 -4.31 11.55
N GLU A 157 4.16 -3.19 11.97
CA GLU A 157 3.56 -1.86 11.79
C GLU A 157 3.44 -1.50 10.30
N ILE A 158 4.47 -1.84 9.49
CA ILE A 158 4.42 -1.66 8.03
C ILE A 158 3.30 -2.53 7.44
N PHE A 159 3.16 -3.77 7.90
CA PHE A 159 2.11 -4.65 7.43
C PHE A 159 0.72 -4.14 7.81
N ASP A 160 0.51 -3.77 9.06
CA ASP A 160 -0.77 -3.24 9.56
C ASP A 160 -1.16 -1.93 8.83
N TYR A 161 -0.18 -1.10 8.49
CA TYR A 161 -0.39 0.12 7.70
C TYR A 161 -1.00 -0.19 6.32
N PHE A 162 -0.42 -1.13 5.58
CA PHE A 162 -0.95 -1.50 4.26
C PHE A 162 -2.27 -2.27 4.35
N GLN A 163 -2.46 -3.11 5.37
CA GLN A 163 -3.76 -3.78 5.60
C GLN A 163 -4.88 -2.76 5.85
N LYS A 164 -4.59 -1.68 6.57
CA LYS A 164 -5.55 -0.60 6.84
C LYS A 164 -5.92 0.20 5.58
N LEU A 165 -5.01 0.33 4.62
CA LEU A 165 -5.22 1.10 3.38
C LEU A 165 -5.73 0.24 2.22
N ALA A 166 -5.80 -1.09 2.36
CA ALA A 166 -6.31 -1.99 1.32
C ALA A 166 -7.84 -1.85 1.15
N GLU A 167 -8.31 -1.89 -0.13
CA GLU A 167 -9.71 -1.77 -0.55
C GLU A 167 -10.22 -3.01 -1.31
#